data_0ee94ff2532e3093d074c2131bc3cfee
#
_entry.id   0ee94ff2532e3093d074c2131bc3cfee
#
_cell.length_a   1.000
_cell.length_b   1.000
_cell.length_c   1.000
_cell.angle_alpha   90.00
_cell.angle_beta   90.00
_cell.angle_gamma   90.00
#
_symmetry.space_group_name_H-M   'P 1'
#
loop_
_entity.id
_entity.type
_entity.pdbx_description
1 polymer ?
#
loop_
_entity_poly.entity_id
_entity_poly.type
_entity_poly.pdbx_seq_one_letter_code
_entity_poly.pdbx_strand_id
1 'polypeptide(L)'
;MSKTYRYFCRQFLNAGLLFVGSTLLASAQDADYQLDPAQTSVKFTLDDVLHSVHGTFKLKQGHLEVESDGKMSGQIVVDATSGDSGSGMRDRKMNKEVLESARYPEISFRPDRIEGPVAGSGKSSVMIHGMFNIHGADQEITVPAQVETDADHWTAAVHFTVPYQKWGMKNPSTLFLRVSDTVEIDLIAAGTVARHTAQSTQ
;
A
#
# COMPACT_ATOMS: atom_id res chain seq x y z
N MET A 1 1.39 -67.76 64.96
CA MET A 1 1.42 -66.33 65.23
C MET A 1 1.34 -65.59 63.91
N SER A 2 0.16 -65.05 63.65
CA SER A 2 -0.23 -64.40 62.41
C SER A 2 0.03 -62.91 62.45
N LYS A 3 0.64 -62.33 61.40
CA LYS A 3 0.66 -60.87 61.19
C LYS A 3 0.19 -60.58 59.79
N THR A 4 -1.02 -60.09 59.71
CA THR A 4 -1.72 -59.61 58.54
C THR A 4 -1.16 -58.23 58.13
N TYR A 5 -0.66 -58.08 56.93
CA TYR A 5 -0.30 -56.77 56.35
C TYR A 5 -1.45 -56.29 55.45
N ARG A 6 -2.12 -55.20 55.83
CA ARG A 6 -3.11 -54.50 55.06
C ARG A 6 -2.42 -53.54 54.06
N TYR A 7 -2.53 -53.79 52.78
CA TYR A 7 -2.11 -52.86 51.74
C TYR A 7 -3.14 -51.78 51.53
N PHE A 8 -2.78 -50.55 51.79
CA PHE A 8 -3.59 -49.35 51.58
C PHE A 8 -3.35 -48.89 50.15
N CYS A 9 -4.32 -49.12 49.26
CA CYS A 9 -4.30 -48.72 47.86
C CYS A 9 -4.68 -47.21 47.78
N ARG A 10 -3.71 -46.36 47.51
CA ARG A 10 -3.91 -44.91 47.37
C ARG A 10 -4.13 -44.62 45.89
N GLN A 11 -5.37 -44.43 45.46
CA GLN A 11 -5.72 -43.97 44.12
C GLN A 11 -5.31 -42.53 43.96
N PHE A 12 -4.36 -42.26 43.07
CA PHE A 12 -4.06 -40.91 42.57
C PHE A 12 -5.04 -40.59 41.43
N LEU A 13 -5.96 -39.69 41.71
CA LEU A 13 -6.85 -39.09 40.71
C LEU A 13 -6.07 -38.06 39.92
N ASN A 14 -5.65 -38.43 38.74
CA ASN A 14 -5.04 -37.47 37.78
C ASN A 14 -6.16 -36.63 37.17
N ALA A 15 -6.36 -35.42 37.69
CA ALA A 15 -7.19 -34.41 37.06
C ALA A 15 -6.39 -33.79 35.87
N GLY A 16 -6.61 -34.29 34.66
CA GLY A 16 -6.10 -33.72 33.42
C GLY A 16 -6.82 -32.41 33.16
N LEU A 17 -6.12 -31.30 33.35
CA LEU A 17 -6.58 -29.96 32.98
C LEU A 17 -6.46 -29.81 31.45
N LEU A 18 -7.56 -29.98 30.73
CA LEU A 18 -7.68 -29.71 29.31
C LEU A 18 -7.63 -28.19 29.13
N PHE A 19 -6.47 -27.68 28.73
CA PHE A 19 -6.28 -26.29 28.27
C PHE A 19 -6.86 -26.19 26.86
N VAL A 20 -8.12 -25.80 26.74
CA VAL A 20 -8.73 -25.45 25.47
C VAL A 20 -8.15 -24.07 25.10
N GLY A 21 -7.08 -24.08 24.31
CA GLY A 21 -6.52 -22.89 23.68
C GLY A 21 -7.53 -22.34 22.69
N SER A 22 -8.27 -21.30 23.06
CA SER A 22 -9.08 -20.52 22.12
C SER A 22 -8.14 -19.81 21.17
N THR A 23 -7.93 -20.37 19.99
CA THR A 23 -7.35 -19.64 18.86
C THR A 23 -8.34 -18.57 18.45
N LEU A 24 -8.08 -17.32 18.82
CA LEU A 24 -8.76 -16.16 18.25
C LEU A 24 -8.41 -16.15 16.75
N LEU A 25 -9.32 -16.65 15.94
CA LEU A 25 -9.30 -16.41 14.50
C LEU A 25 -9.54 -14.91 14.34
N ALA A 26 -8.49 -14.16 14.00
CA ALA A 26 -8.63 -12.79 13.54
C ALA A 26 -9.47 -12.86 12.25
N SER A 27 -10.75 -12.58 12.35
CA SER A 27 -11.61 -12.42 11.19
C SER A 27 -11.11 -11.18 10.44
N ALA A 28 -10.73 -11.35 9.19
CA ALA A 28 -10.57 -10.23 8.29
C ALA A 28 -11.92 -9.50 8.23
N GLN A 29 -11.89 -8.19 8.37
CA GLN A 29 -13.07 -7.33 8.35
C GLN A 29 -12.97 -6.41 7.17
N ASP A 30 -14.11 -6.09 6.55
CA ASP A 30 -14.17 -5.08 5.53
C ASP A 30 -13.75 -3.73 6.11
N ALA A 31 -12.98 -2.96 5.37
CA ALA A 31 -12.42 -1.71 5.84
C ALA A 31 -12.34 -0.66 4.74
N ASP A 32 -12.71 0.57 5.10
CA ASP A 32 -12.61 1.76 4.25
C ASP A 32 -11.41 2.60 4.69
N TYR A 33 -10.53 2.85 3.74
CA TYR A 33 -9.32 3.64 3.93
C TYR A 33 -9.46 4.98 3.20
N GLN A 34 -9.55 6.06 3.95
CA GLN A 34 -9.57 7.42 3.41
C GLN A 34 -8.19 8.03 3.51
N LEU A 35 -7.61 8.46 2.37
CA LEU A 35 -6.34 9.15 2.34
C LEU A 35 -6.52 10.64 2.68
N ASP A 36 -5.59 11.17 3.47
CA ASP A 36 -5.49 12.60 3.76
C ASP A 36 -4.45 13.24 2.83
N PRO A 37 -4.85 14.14 1.90
CA PRO A 37 -3.91 14.80 1.00
C PRO A 37 -2.83 15.63 1.72
N ALA A 38 -3.11 16.15 2.92
CA ALA A 38 -2.15 16.95 3.68
C ALA A 38 -1.07 16.09 4.35
N GLN A 39 -1.37 14.82 4.63
CA GLN A 39 -0.45 13.89 5.28
C GLN A 39 0.19 12.89 4.30
N THR A 40 -0.32 12.81 3.07
CA THR A 40 0.19 11.92 2.03
C THR A 40 1.29 12.60 1.22
N SER A 41 2.42 11.92 1.07
CA SER A 41 3.58 12.38 0.29
C SER A 41 3.80 11.49 -0.92
N VAL A 42 3.80 12.08 -2.11
CA VAL A 42 4.15 11.43 -3.37
C VAL A 42 5.45 12.01 -3.88
N LYS A 43 6.51 11.22 -3.88
CA LYS A 43 7.85 11.65 -4.33
C LYS A 43 8.25 10.85 -5.56
N PHE A 44 9.06 11.48 -6.41
CA PHE A 44 9.72 10.80 -7.50
C PHE A 44 11.23 11.05 -7.48
N THR A 45 11.99 10.10 -7.97
CA THR A 45 13.42 10.21 -8.20
C THR A 45 13.74 9.80 -9.62
N LEU A 46 14.35 10.68 -10.38
CA LEU A 46 14.79 10.47 -11.75
C LEU A 46 16.30 10.65 -11.84
N ASP A 47 17.00 9.57 -12.18
CA ASP A 47 18.44 9.58 -12.31
C ASP A 47 18.89 10.07 -13.68
N ASP A 48 19.96 10.87 -13.71
CA ASP A 48 20.74 11.14 -14.89
C ASP A 48 22.22 10.75 -14.67
N VAL A 49 23.06 10.91 -15.68
CA VAL A 49 24.47 10.47 -15.60
C VAL A 49 25.31 11.28 -14.60
N LEU A 50 24.82 12.40 -14.09
CA LEU A 50 25.57 13.30 -13.22
C LEU A 50 24.99 13.34 -11.81
N HIS A 51 23.67 13.24 -11.66
CA HIS A 51 22.98 13.40 -10.39
C HIS A 51 21.54 12.84 -10.44
N SER A 52 20.90 12.73 -9.29
CA SER A 52 19.48 12.38 -9.16
C SER A 52 18.64 13.65 -9.03
N VAL A 53 17.55 13.70 -9.75
CA VAL A 53 16.51 14.73 -9.62
C VAL A 53 15.40 14.19 -8.74
N HIS A 54 15.15 14.86 -7.62
CA HIS A 54 14.04 14.56 -6.73
C HIS A 54 12.91 15.57 -6.92
N GLY A 55 11.68 15.11 -6.78
CA GLY A 55 10.53 16.01 -6.83
C GLY A 55 9.32 15.39 -6.18
N THR A 56 8.21 16.13 -6.22
CA THR A 56 6.95 15.73 -5.59
C THR A 56 5.77 15.97 -6.51
N PHE A 57 4.68 15.24 -6.24
CA PHE A 57 3.35 15.53 -6.76
C PHE A 57 2.36 15.67 -5.59
N LYS A 58 1.22 16.31 -5.86
CA LYS A 58 0.14 16.45 -4.88
C LYS A 58 -0.91 15.38 -5.07
N LEU A 59 -1.30 14.73 -3.98
CA LEU A 59 -2.49 13.90 -3.96
C LEU A 59 -3.73 14.80 -4.12
N LYS A 60 -4.65 14.43 -5.01
CA LYS A 60 -5.97 15.07 -5.14
C LYS A 60 -6.96 14.44 -4.18
N GLN A 61 -7.06 13.13 -4.24
CA GLN A 61 -7.96 12.33 -3.41
C GLN A 61 -7.49 10.87 -3.38
N GLY A 62 -7.95 10.13 -2.37
CA GLY A 62 -7.76 8.70 -2.28
C GLY A 62 -8.78 8.07 -1.35
N HIS A 63 -9.46 7.06 -1.85
CA HIS A 63 -10.38 6.22 -1.09
C HIS A 63 -10.20 4.78 -1.56
N LEU A 64 -10.03 3.85 -0.63
CA LEU A 64 -9.84 2.43 -0.88
C LEU A 64 -10.76 1.63 0.03
N GLU A 65 -11.40 0.63 -0.54
CA GLU A 65 -12.18 -0.37 0.18
C GLU A 65 -11.42 -1.69 0.11
N VAL A 66 -11.31 -2.38 1.23
CA VAL A 66 -10.68 -3.70 1.34
C VAL A 66 -11.71 -4.66 1.92
N GLU A 67 -12.08 -5.66 1.13
CA GLU A 67 -12.99 -6.73 1.57
C GLU A 67 -12.22 -7.81 2.34
N SER A 68 -12.92 -8.56 3.16
CA SER A 68 -12.33 -9.61 4.01
C SER A 68 -11.70 -10.77 3.24
N ASP A 69 -12.03 -10.94 1.96
CA ASP A 69 -11.43 -11.91 1.05
C ASP A 69 -10.18 -11.39 0.31
N GLY A 70 -9.78 -10.13 0.57
CA GLY A 70 -8.63 -9.48 -0.05
C GLY A 70 -8.94 -8.75 -1.36
N LYS A 71 -10.20 -8.71 -1.78
CA LYS A 71 -10.60 -7.87 -2.91
C LYS A 71 -10.51 -6.41 -2.51
N MET A 72 -10.09 -5.58 -3.46
CA MET A 72 -9.98 -4.14 -3.27
C MET A 72 -10.81 -3.39 -4.31
N SER A 73 -11.27 -2.21 -3.92
CA SER A 73 -11.90 -1.24 -4.82
C SER A 73 -11.51 0.18 -4.43
N GLY A 74 -11.98 1.15 -5.21
CA GLY A 74 -11.67 2.55 -4.99
C GLY A 74 -10.55 3.07 -5.88
N GLN A 75 -10.00 4.23 -5.52
CA GLN A 75 -9.02 4.92 -6.36
C GLN A 75 -8.15 5.89 -5.56
N ILE A 76 -6.89 5.99 -5.95
CA ILE A 76 -5.95 7.06 -5.56
C ILE A 76 -5.72 7.94 -6.79
N VAL A 77 -5.86 9.26 -6.65
CA VAL A 77 -5.69 10.24 -7.75
C VAL A 77 -4.65 11.29 -7.36
N VAL A 78 -3.65 11.44 -8.20
CA VAL A 78 -2.56 12.40 -8.09
C VAL A 78 -2.71 13.45 -9.19
N ASP A 79 -2.49 14.71 -8.85
CA ASP A 79 -2.49 15.81 -9.81
C ASP A 79 -1.19 15.81 -10.65
N ALA A 80 -1.30 15.35 -11.90
CA ALA A 80 -0.15 15.33 -12.82
C ALA A 80 0.41 16.72 -13.15
N THR A 81 -0.37 17.79 -12.95
CA THR A 81 0.07 19.17 -13.20
C THR A 81 0.88 19.76 -12.06
N SER A 82 0.84 19.12 -10.89
CA SER A 82 1.46 19.61 -9.65
C SER A 82 2.92 19.24 -9.48
N GLY A 83 3.54 18.58 -10.47
CA GLY A 83 4.93 18.12 -10.39
C GLY A 83 5.90 19.25 -10.13
N ASP A 84 6.67 19.14 -9.05
CA ASP A 84 7.68 20.10 -8.59
C ASP A 84 9.01 19.38 -8.36
N SER A 85 10.00 19.68 -9.20
CA SER A 85 11.37 19.17 -9.10
C SER A 85 12.34 20.20 -8.51
N GLY A 86 11.84 21.34 -8.01
CA GLY A 86 12.65 22.47 -7.56
C GLY A 86 13.23 23.31 -8.73
N SER A 87 12.81 23.06 -9.97
CA SER A 87 13.24 23.82 -11.15
C SER A 87 12.09 24.02 -12.12
N GLY A 88 11.58 25.24 -12.18
CA GLY A 88 10.46 25.57 -13.06
C GLY A 88 10.72 25.31 -14.56
N MET A 89 11.98 25.21 -14.99
CA MET A 89 12.31 24.80 -16.37
C MET A 89 12.09 23.30 -16.56
N ARG A 90 12.54 22.47 -15.62
CA ARG A 90 12.30 21.02 -15.63
C ARG A 90 10.82 20.70 -15.52
N ASP A 91 10.11 21.41 -14.61
CA ASP A 91 8.68 21.20 -14.39
C ASP A 91 7.86 21.50 -15.64
N ARG A 92 8.18 22.61 -16.34
CA ARG A 92 7.54 22.91 -17.63
C ARG A 92 7.82 21.83 -18.68
N LYS A 93 9.05 21.32 -18.76
CA LYS A 93 9.42 20.25 -19.70
C LYS A 93 8.71 18.95 -19.36
N MET A 94 8.70 18.55 -18.07
CA MET A 94 7.99 17.39 -17.57
C MET A 94 6.50 17.45 -17.91
N ASN A 95 5.85 18.57 -17.57
CA ASN A 95 4.42 18.77 -17.83
C ASN A 95 4.08 18.80 -19.33
N LYS A 96 4.90 19.47 -20.14
CA LYS A 96 4.58 19.68 -21.56
C LYS A 96 4.97 18.52 -22.45
N GLU A 97 6.11 17.85 -22.18
CA GLU A 97 6.74 16.93 -23.12
C GLU A 97 6.73 15.46 -22.63
N VAL A 98 6.68 15.23 -21.31
CA VAL A 98 6.75 13.88 -20.76
C VAL A 98 5.36 13.41 -20.33
N LEU A 99 4.72 14.14 -19.44
CA LEU A 99 3.39 13.78 -18.91
C LEU A 99 2.25 14.29 -19.80
N GLU A 100 2.49 15.30 -20.63
CA GLU A 100 1.43 15.99 -21.38
C GLU A 100 0.24 16.36 -20.48
N SER A 101 0.53 16.92 -19.28
CA SER A 101 -0.43 17.06 -18.19
C SER A 101 -1.63 17.97 -18.52
N ALA A 102 -1.53 18.82 -19.55
CA ALA A 102 -2.69 19.54 -20.06
C ALA A 102 -3.73 18.62 -20.72
N ARG A 103 -3.30 17.46 -21.25
CA ARG A 103 -4.17 16.46 -21.87
C ARG A 103 -4.51 15.34 -20.88
N TYR A 104 -3.57 14.98 -20.02
CA TYR A 104 -3.68 13.92 -19.03
C TYR A 104 -3.42 14.49 -17.63
N PRO A 105 -4.40 15.22 -17.05
CA PRO A 105 -4.18 15.99 -15.83
C PRO A 105 -4.11 15.12 -14.55
N GLU A 106 -4.35 13.83 -14.66
CA GLU A 106 -4.41 12.92 -13.53
C GLU A 106 -3.54 11.69 -13.77
N ILE A 107 -2.87 11.26 -12.69
CA ILE A 107 -2.28 9.94 -12.56
C ILE A 107 -3.12 9.21 -11.53
N SER A 108 -3.57 7.98 -11.81
CA SER A 108 -4.42 7.27 -10.89
C SER A 108 -4.01 5.81 -10.69
N PHE A 109 -4.36 5.27 -9.53
CA PHE A 109 -4.22 3.85 -9.23
C PHE A 109 -5.56 3.31 -8.73
N ARG A 110 -6.03 2.24 -9.36
CA ARG A 110 -7.24 1.50 -8.99
C ARG A 110 -6.82 0.10 -8.58
N PRO A 111 -6.74 -0.20 -7.28
CA PRO A 111 -6.44 -1.55 -6.82
C PRO A 111 -7.61 -2.50 -7.10
N ASP A 112 -7.30 -3.77 -7.28
CA ASP A 112 -8.29 -4.83 -7.39
C ASP A 112 -8.10 -5.93 -6.34
N ARG A 113 -6.87 -6.09 -5.82
CA ARG A 113 -6.55 -7.15 -4.87
C ARG A 113 -5.38 -6.78 -3.97
N ILE A 114 -5.44 -7.23 -2.72
CA ILE A 114 -4.35 -7.24 -1.77
C ILE A 114 -3.99 -8.68 -1.40
N GLU A 115 -2.71 -8.99 -1.37
CA GLU A 115 -2.17 -10.27 -0.96
C GLU A 115 -1.34 -10.10 0.32
N GLY A 116 -1.62 -10.95 1.30
CA GLY A 116 -1.03 -10.88 2.63
C GLY A 116 -2.01 -10.37 3.68
N PRO A 117 -1.75 -10.66 4.96
CA PRO A 117 -2.62 -10.25 6.04
C PRO A 117 -2.46 -8.75 6.34
N VAL A 118 -3.57 -8.03 6.44
CA VAL A 118 -3.61 -6.68 7.01
C VAL A 118 -3.99 -6.79 8.48
N ALA A 119 -3.06 -6.45 9.36
CA ALA A 119 -3.32 -6.46 10.80
C ALA A 119 -4.30 -5.34 11.18
N GLY A 120 -5.25 -5.63 12.05
CA GLY A 120 -6.15 -4.61 12.62
C GLY A 120 -5.43 -3.56 13.45
N SER A 121 -4.22 -3.86 13.96
CA SER A 121 -3.29 -2.96 14.62
C SER A 121 -1.87 -3.46 14.42
N GLY A 122 -0.90 -2.54 14.27
CA GLY A 122 0.51 -2.84 14.04
C GLY A 122 0.89 -2.89 12.56
N LYS A 123 2.02 -3.56 12.27
CA LYS A 123 2.66 -3.56 10.95
C LYS A 123 2.29 -4.78 10.13
N SER A 124 2.10 -4.56 8.83
CA SER A 124 1.81 -5.59 7.84
C SER A 124 2.64 -5.34 6.59
N SER A 125 3.07 -6.42 5.94
CA SER A 125 3.72 -6.37 4.62
C SER A 125 2.77 -7.06 3.63
N VAL A 126 2.38 -6.35 2.60
CA VAL A 126 1.40 -6.82 1.62
C VAL A 126 1.85 -6.51 0.20
N MET A 127 1.26 -7.21 -0.77
CA MET A 127 1.35 -6.87 -2.19
C MET A 127 0.00 -6.33 -2.64
N ILE A 128 -0.02 -5.18 -3.31
CA ILE A 128 -1.23 -4.57 -3.84
C ILE A 128 -1.18 -4.64 -5.35
N HIS A 129 -2.18 -5.26 -5.94
CA HIS A 129 -2.36 -5.42 -7.37
C HIS A 129 -3.39 -4.41 -7.88
N GLY A 130 -3.24 -3.93 -9.12
CA GLY A 130 -4.22 -3.02 -9.70
C GLY A 130 -3.76 -2.34 -10.98
N MET A 131 -4.61 -1.44 -11.47
CA MET A 131 -4.40 -0.68 -12.70
C MET A 131 -3.87 0.71 -12.38
N PHE A 132 -2.66 1.00 -12.87
CA PHE A 132 -2.02 2.30 -12.79
C PHE A 132 -2.21 3.04 -14.11
N ASN A 133 -2.92 4.16 -14.07
CA ASN A 133 -3.12 5.02 -15.24
C ASN A 133 -2.17 6.20 -15.21
N ILE A 134 -1.38 6.34 -16.24
CA ILE A 134 -0.48 7.46 -16.46
C ILE A 134 -0.43 7.78 -17.95
N HIS A 135 -0.40 9.06 -18.30
CA HIS A 135 -0.36 9.51 -19.69
C HIS A 135 -1.50 8.92 -20.55
N GLY A 136 -2.66 8.71 -19.93
CA GLY A 136 -3.87 8.18 -20.58
C GLY A 136 -3.85 6.69 -20.92
N ALA A 137 -2.86 5.94 -20.43
CA ALA A 137 -2.75 4.50 -20.63
C ALA A 137 -2.78 3.72 -19.30
N ASP A 138 -3.54 2.65 -19.27
CA ASP A 138 -3.61 1.74 -18.12
C ASP A 138 -2.46 0.72 -18.18
N GLN A 139 -1.81 0.52 -17.05
CA GLN A 139 -0.73 -0.45 -16.84
C GLN A 139 -1.06 -1.30 -15.62
N GLU A 140 -1.05 -2.61 -15.79
CA GLU A 140 -1.21 -3.55 -14.68
C GLU A 140 0.08 -3.59 -13.86
N ILE A 141 0.00 -3.31 -12.56
CA ILE A 141 1.15 -3.33 -11.65
C ILE A 141 0.83 -4.09 -10.38
N THR A 142 1.88 -4.60 -9.75
CA THR A 142 1.85 -5.15 -8.38
C THR A 142 2.94 -4.48 -7.59
N VAL A 143 2.59 -3.86 -6.48
CA VAL A 143 3.51 -3.08 -5.66
C VAL A 143 3.56 -3.58 -4.23
N PRO A 144 4.76 -3.68 -3.62
CA PRO A 144 4.90 -3.97 -2.19
C PRO A 144 4.47 -2.77 -1.37
N ALA A 145 3.75 -3.01 -0.29
CA ALA A 145 3.36 -1.98 0.67
C ALA A 145 3.65 -2.43 2.11
N GLN A 146 4.21 -1.51 2.90
CA GLN A 146 4.34 -1.65 4.35
C GLN A 146 3.24 -0.82 4.98
N VAL A 147 2.24 -1.49 5.55
CA VAL A 147 1.07 -0.84 6.16
C VAL A 147 1.23 -0.88 7.67
N GLU A 148 1.01 0.24 8.33
CA GLU A 148 0.93 0.34 9.79
C GLU A 148 -0.43 0.92 10.15
N THR A 149 -1.16 0.21 11.01
CA THR A 149 -2.51 0.59 11.43
C THR A 149 -2.55 0.78 12.94
N ASP A 150 -3.13 1.85 13.40
CA ASP A 150 -3.35 2.15 14.81
C ASP A 150 -4.76 2.73 15.01
N ALA A 151 -5.61 2.01 15.74
CA ALA A 151 -7.01 2.36 15.97
C ALA A 151 -7.76 2.73 14.67
N ASP A 152 -8.01 4.02 14.46
CA ASP A 152 -8.71 4.59 13.30
C ASP A 152 -7.79 5.30 12.30
N HIS A 153 -6.45 5.23 12.52
CA HIS A 153 -5.45 5.79 11.62
C HIS A 153 -4.62 4.69 10.96
N TRP A 154 -4.09 5.02 9.79
CA TRP A 154 -3.18 4.15 9.08
C TRP A 154 -2.14 4.94 8.28
N THR A 155 -1.02 4.29 8.04
CA THR A 155 0.00 4.74 7.09
C THR A 155 0.42 3.59 6.20
N ALA A 156 0.83 3.89 4.96
CA ALA A 156 1.44 2.90 4.09
C ALA A 156 2.64 3.51 3.37
N ALA A 157 3.75 2.77 3.36
CA ALA A 157 4.92 3.08 2.57
C ALA A 157 4.98 2.15 1.36
N VAL A 158 5.04 2.73 0.17
CA VAL A 158 5.09 2.02 -1.11
C VAL A 158 6.25 2.58 -1.92
N HIS A 159 7.08 1.67 -2.47
CA HIS A 159 8.15 2.03 -3.39
C HIS A 159 8.06 1.17 -4.64
N PHE A 160 8.10 1.80 -5.82
CA PHE A 160 8.07 1.09 -7.09
C PHE A 160 8.68 1.90 -8.23
N THR A 161 9.06 1.19 -9.29
CA THR A 161 9.67 1.76 -10.50
C THR A 161 8.65 1.90 -11.62
N VAL A 162 8.60 3.07 -12.24
CA VAL A 162 7.78 3.35 -13.44
C VAL A 162 8.68 3.39 -14.67
N PRO A 163 8.58 2.42 -15.60
CA PRO A 163 9.33 2.43 -16.85
C PRO A 163 8.63 3.34 -17.87
N TYR A 164 8.66 4.65 -17.61
CA TYR A 164 7.84 5.63 -18.32
C TYR A 164 8.09 5.65 -19.83
N GLN A 165 9.34 5.43 -20.27
CA GLN A 165 9.66 5.39 -21.70
C GLN A 165 9.03 4.14 -22.36
N LYS A 166 9.06 2.98 -21.70
CA LYS A 166 8.41 1.76 -22.16
C LYS A 166 6.89 1.93 -22.26
N TRP A 167 6.31 2.77 -21.41
CA TRP A 167 4.88 3.09 -21.40
C TRP A 167 4.50 4.22 -22.36
N GLY A 168 5.40 4.60 -23.28
CA GLY A 168 5.12 5.53 -24.39
C GLY A 168 5.35 7.00 -24.08
N MET A 169 5.85 7.34 -22.89
CA MET A 169 6.21 8.72 -22.58
C MET A 169 7.57 9.09 -23.14
N LYS A 170 7.75 10.36 -23.47
CA LYS A 170 8.99 10.87 -24.07
C LYS A 170 10.10 10.94 -23.02
N ASN A 171 11.28 10.41 -23.36
CA ASN A 171 12.47 10.60 -22.53
C ASN A 171 13.00 12.04 -22.71
N PRO A 172 13.20 12.81 -21.63
CA PRO A 172 13.65 14.21 -21.70
C PRO A 172 15.15 14.38 -21.95
N SER A 173 15.89 13.32 -22.28
CA SER A 173 17.31 13.37 -22.59
C SER A 173 17.63 14.41 -23.66
N THR A 174 18.83 14.95 -23.61
CA THR A 174 19.39 15.83 -24.62
C THR A 174 20.66 15.22 -25.17
N LEU A 175 21.29 15.90 -26.16
CA LEU A 175 22.53 15.40 -26.76
C LEU A 175 23.67 15.21 -25.73
N PHE A 176 23.67 16.01 -24.66
CA PHE A 176 24.73 16.02 -23.64
C PHE A 176 24.30 15.43 -22.28
N LEU A 177 23.00 15.28 -22.03
CA LEU A 177 22.47 14.77 -20.77
C LEU A 177 21.57 13.61 -21.03
N ARG A 178 21.99 12.41 -20.63
CA ARG A 178 21.18 11.20 -20.66
C ARG A 178 20.44 11.05 -19.35
N VAL A 179 19.15 10.82 -19.44
CA VAL A 179 18.25 10.60 -18.31
C VAL A 179 17.80 9.12 -18.34
N SER A 180 17.65 8.51 -17.17
CA SER A 180 17.09 7.16 -17.04
C SER A 180 15.78 7.03 -17.80
N ASP A 181 15.46 5.84 -18.28
CA ASP A 181 14.18 5.50 -18.90
C ASP A 181 13.14 5.04 -17.88
N THR A 182 13.53 5.00 -16.61
CA THR A 182 12.70 4.67 -15.45
C THR A 182 12.72 5.81 -14.43
N VAL A 183 11.66 5.90 -13.65
CA VAL A 183 11.56 6.81 -12.50
C VAL A 183 11.12 6.00 -11.27
N GLU A 184 11.77 6.25 -10.12
CA GLU A 184 11.39 5.66 -8.85
C GLU A 184 10.32 6.51 -8.18
N ILE A 185 9.31 5.85 -7.63
CA ILE A 185 8.20 6.47 -6.91
C ILE A 185 8.20 6.00 -5.46
N ASP A 186 8.20 6.95 -4.54
CA ASP A 186 8.02 6.75 -3.11
C ASP A 186 6.72 7.40 -2.67
N LEU A 187 5.75 6.59 -2.27
CA LEU A 187 4.49 7.02 -1.71
C LEU A 187 4.47 6.73 -0.21
N ILE A 188 4.23 7.76 0.60
CA ILE A 188 3.83 7.62 2.00
C ILE A 188 2.38 8.09 2.07
N ALA A 189 1.47 7.14 2.08
CA ALA A 189 0.05 7.40 2.27
C ALA A 189 -0.28 7.43 3.77
N ALA A 190 -1.19 8.32 4.17
CA ALA A 190 -1.69 8.41 5.53
C ALA A 190 -3.15 8.84 5.53
N GLY A 191 -3.88 8.44 6.57
CA GLY A 191 -5.29 8.81 6.69
C GLY A 191 -6.04 8.05 7.77
N THR A 192 -7.35 7.94 7.60
CA THR A 192 -8.24 7.24 8.54
C THR A 192 -8.74 5.93 7.96
N VAL A 193 -9.05 4.97 8.85
CA VAL A 193 -9.65 3.70 8.50
C VAL A 193 -10.92 3.47 9.31
N ALA A 194 -12.02 3.13 8.61
CA ALA A 194 -13.26 2.67 9.21
C ALA A 194 -13.42 1.17 8.95
N ARG A 195 -13.66 0.38 10.00
CA ARG A 195 -13.87 -1.07 9.90
C ARG A 195 -15.34 -1.39 10.06
N HIS A 196 -15.85 -2.23 9.18
CA HIS A 196 -17.24 -2.68 9.20
C HIS A 196 -17.30 -4.06 9.87
N THR A 197 -17.97 -4.13 10.99
CA THR A 197 -18.31 -5.43 11.59
C THR A 197 -19.34 -6.09 10.69
N ALA A 198 -19.06 -7.28 10.18
CA ALA A 198 -20.05 -8.05 9.43
C ALA A 198 -21.34 -8.16 10.27
N GLN A 199 -22.40 -7.50 9.85
CA GLN A 199 -23.72 -7.73 10.45
C GLN A 199 -24.14 -9.14 10.07
N SER A 200 -24.11 -10.05 11.04
CA SER A 200 -24.73 -11.34 10.91
C SER A 200 -26.23 -11.11 10.67
N THR A 201 -26.65 -11.28 9.42
CA THR A 201 -28.09 -11.36 9.07
C THR A 201 -28.63 -12.62 9.72
N GLN A 202 -29.48 -12.43 10.74
CA GLN A 202 -30.28 -13.49 11.35
C GLN A 202 -31.44 -13.87 10.42
#